data_ebb0108ec76f377691acd50de95f43fe
#
_entry.id   ebb0108ec76f377691acd50de95f43fe
#
_cell.length_a   1.000
_cell.length_b   1.000
_cell.length_c   1.000
_cell.angle_alpha   90.00
_cell.angle_beta   90.00
_cell.angle_gamma   90.00
#
_symmetry.space_group_name_H-M   'P 1'
#
loop_
_entity.id
_entity.type
_entity.pdbx_description
1 polymer ?
#
loop_
_entity_poly.entity_id
_entity_poly.type
_entity_poly.pdbx_seq_one_letter_code
_entity_poly.pdbx_strand_id
1 'polypeptide(L)'
;FAEVESRHGRLVTRLAVDAGLRAGEVFLPMHWGRVFASTGPADALVDSLRDPVSGQPQFKLTPVRVAPVTLPWRALLLTRDALRPTGVDYFARARIAGGWRYRIAARQAPADAGAWLRGLAGAPAADWQWLDYADPAGERRLLALAGERAQLALFAGGDLDWLADDWLAARFDAPLDAAARRALLAGVPGAAGVDPGRTVCACFQVGLNTLVRAIAEQG
;
A
#
# COMPACT_ATOMS: atom_id res chain seq x y z
N PHE A 1 -0.65 -11.75 -6.53
CA PHE A 1 -0.04 -10.90 -7.56
C PHE A 1 -0.08 -11.60 -8.90
N ALA A 2 0.05 -10.82 -9.98
CA ALA A 2 0.18 -11.33 -11.33
C ALA A 2 1.26 -10.56 -12.10
N GLU A 3 1.97 -11.27 -12.96
CA GLU A 3 2.75 -10.69 -14.05
C GLU A 3 1.83 -10.53 -15.26
N VAL A 4 1.82 -9.33 -15.81
CA VAL A 4 1.12 -8.99 -17.05
C VAL A 4 2.18 -8.68 -18.09
N GLU A 5 2.14 -9.41 -19.20
CA GLU A 5 3.13 -9.34 -20.28
C GLU A 5 2.44 -9.12 -21.62
N SER A 6 2.94 -8.19 -22.40
CA SER A 6 2.63 -7.99 -23.81
C SER A 6 3.89 -8.19 -24.66
N ARG A 7 3.79 -8.07 -25.96
CA ARG A 7 4.96 -8.02 -26.85
C ARG A 7 5.88 -6.81 -26.62
N HIS A 8 5.42 -5.78 -25.89
CA HIS A 8 6.14 -4.52 -25.67
C HIS A 8 6.82 -4.43 -24.31
N GLY A 9 6.31 -5.19 -23.33
CA GLY A 9 6.85 -5.14 -21.99
C GLY A 9 6.13 -6.04 -21.00
N ARG A 10 6.56 -5.94 -19.75
CA ARG A 10 5.96 -6.68 -18.63
C ARG A 10 5.95 -5.85 -17.37
N LEU A 11 5.01 -6.13 -16.49
CA LEU A 11 4.94 -5.57 -15.14
C LEU A 11 4.33 -6.59 -14.18
N VAL A 12 4.62 -6.41 -12.89
CA VAL A 12 3.98 -7.15 -11.80
C VAL A 12 3.02 -6.22 -11.08
N THR A 13 1.81 -6.71 -10.77
CA THR A 13 0.80 -5.92 -10.06
C THR A 13 -0.02 -6.77 -9.10
N ARG A 14 -0.73 -6.11 -8.18
CA ARG A 14 -1.75 -6.78 -7.38
C ARG A 14 -2.91 -7.19 -8.28
N LEU A 15 -3.46 -8.35 -7.97
CA LEU A 15 -4.63 -8.89 -8.66
C LEU A 15 -5.88 -8.69 -7.78
N ALA A 16 -6.95 -8.22 -8.39
CA ALA A 16 -8.30 -8.29 -7.85
C ALA A 16 -9.20 -9.02 -8.85
N VAL A 17 -10.08 -9.87 -8.34
CA VAL A 17 -11.09 -10.53 -9.18
C VAL A 17 -12.32 -9.63 -9.22
N ASP A 18 -12.78 -9.34 -10.42
CA ASP A 18 -13.98 -8.52 -10.65
C ASP A 18 -14.94 -9.29 -11.56
N ALA A 19 -16.11 -9.65 -11.01
CA ALA A 19 -17.14 -10.37 -11.75
C ALA A 19 -17.82 -9.53 -12.87
N GLY A 20 -17.59 -8.21 -12.89
CA GLY A 20 -18.08 -7.33 -13.96
C GLY A 20 -17.25 -7.37 -15.24
N LEU A 21 -16.05 -7.98 -15.21
CA LEU A 21 -15.23 -8.16 -16.39
C LEU A 21 -15.60 -9.46 -17.12
N ARG A 22 -15.53 -9.43 -18.46
CA ARG A 22 -15.77 -10.62 -19.26
C ARG A 22 -14.60 -11.60 -19.12
N ALA A 23 -14.88 -12.88 -19.31
CA ALA A 23 -13.85 -13.91 -19.37
C ALA A 23 -12.83 -13.56 -20.46
N GLY A 24 -11.52 -13.62 -20.12
CA GLY A 24 -10.43 -13.26 -21.01
C GLY A 24 -10.09 -11.76 -21.07
N GLU A 25 -10.79 -10.92 -20.33
CA GLU A 25 -10.47 -9.50 -20.21
C GLU A 25 -9.80 -9.18 -18.87
N VAL A 26 -8.87 -8.23 -18.90
CA VAL A 26 -8.26 -7.63 -17.71
C VAL A 26 -8.28 -6.12 -17.83
N PHE A 27 -8.44 -5.45 -16.70
CA PHE A 27 -8.38 -3.99 -16.62
C PHE A 27 -7.11 -3.58 -15.85
N LEU A 28 -6.34 -2.67 -16.42
CA LEU A 28 -5.16 -2.09 -15.78
C LEU A 28 -5.26 -0.55 -15.85
N PRO A 29 -5.27 0.16 -14.71
CA PRO A 29 -5.31 1.61 -14.72
C PRO A 29 -4.07 2.21 -15.38
N MET A 30 -4.26 3.04 -16.41
CA MET A 30 -3.16 3.63 -17.18
C MET A 30 -2.37 4.69 -16.42
N HIS A 31 -2.93 5.26 -15.35
CA HIS A 31 -2.30 6.34 -14.58
C HIS A 31 -1.26 5.87 -13.56
N TRP A 32 -1.02 4.57 -13.43
CA TRP A 32 0.04 4.02 -12.60
C TRP A 32 1.39 4.12 -13.30
N GLY A 33 2.10 5.19 -13.02
CA GLY A 33 3.45 5.42 -13.53
C GLY A 33 4.54 5.02 -12.51
N ARG A 34 5.80 5.10 -12.95
CA ARG A 34 6.99 4.79 -12.13
C ARG A 34 7.15 5.66 -10.88
N VAL A 35 6.41 6.75 -10.78
CA VAL A 35 6.36 7.58 -9.57
C VAL A 35 5.63 6.85 -8.45
N PHE A 36 4.63 6.02 -8.79
CA PHE A 36 3.74 5.39 -7.82
C PHE A 36 3.99 3.88 -7.64
N ALA A 37 4.72 3.24 -8.54
CA ALA A 37 4.97 1.81 -8.47
C ALA A 37 6.39 1.44 -8.91
N SER A 38 6.89 0.32 -8.38
CA SER A 38 8.21 -0.24 -8.74
C SER A 38 8.24 -0.80 -10.16
N THR A 39 7.09 -1.30 -10.63
CA THR A 39 6.88 -1.89 -11.96
C THR A 39 5.86 -1.08 -12.73
N GLY A 40 5.99 -1.02 -14.03
CA GLY A 40 5.20 -0.15 -14.89
C GLY A 40 6.00 1.02 -15.42
N PRO A 41 5.43 1.96 -16.15
CA PRO A 41 4.00 2.29 -16.23
C PRO A 41 3.17 1.22 -17.01
N ALA A 42 1.84 1.29 -16.86
CA ALA A 42 0.92 0.46 -17.64
C ALA A 42 1.14 0.63 -19.14
N ASP A 43 1.52 1.83 -19.57
CA ASP A 43 1.84 2.18 -20.97
C ASP A 43 3.02 1.40 -21.53
N ALA A 44 3.88 0.80 -20.68
CA ALA A 44 4.95 -0.10 -21.17
C ALA A 44 4.42 -1.37 -21.85
N LEU A 45 3.16 -1.72 -21.65
CA LEU A 45 2.50 -2.86 -22.29
C LEU A 45 1.87 -2.48 -23.64
N VAL A 46 1.69 -1.20 -23.92
CA VAL A 46 0.88 -0.69 -25.02
C VAL A 46 1.75 -0.48 -26.26
N ASP A 47 1.16 -0.69 -27.45
CA ASP A 47 1.80 -0.39 -28.72
C ASP A 47 1.97 1.13 -28.91
N SER A 48 2.99 1.50 -29.66
CA SER A 48 3.23 2.91 -30.04
C SER A 48 2.34 3.41 -31.20
N LEU A 49 1.32 2.63 -31.58
CA LEU A 49 0.39 2.99 -32.64
C LEU A 49 -0.37 4.29 -32.32
N ARG A 50 -0.47 5.13 -33.33
CA ARG A 50 -1.21 6.39 -33.26
C ARG A 50 -2.14 6.51 -34.45
N ASP A 51 -3.26 7.13 -34.22
CA ASP A 51 -4.15 7.55 -35.30
C ASP A 51 -3.40 8.52 -36.22
N PRO A 52 -3.35 8.28 -37.54
CA PRO A 52 -2.53 9.08 -38.45
C PRO A 52 -3.03 10.53 -38.65
N VAL A 53 -4.30 10.80 -38.30
CA VAL A 53 -4.91 12.13 -38.46
C VAL A 53 -4.86 12.93 -37.16
N SER A 54 -5.31 12.34 -36.06
CA SER A 54 -5.41 13.02 -34.76
C SER A 54 -4.14 12.89 -33.91
N GLY A 55 -3.25 11.97 -34.22
CA GLY A 55 -2.10 11.61 -33.40
C GLY A 55 -2.46 10.90 -32.10
N GLN A 56 -3.73 10.55 -31.90
CA GLN A 56 -4.24 9.88 -30.69
C GLN A 56 -3.59 8.50 -30.54
N PRO A 57 -2.94 8.22 -29.40
CA PRO A 57 -2.36 6.90 -29.14
C PRO A 57 -3.44 5.88 -28.80
N GLN A 58 -3.18 4.61 -29.14
CA GLN A 58 -4.05 3.49 -28.83
C GLN A 58 -3.74 2.97 -27.42
N PHE A 59 -4.59 3.25 -26.44
CA PHE A 59 -4.41 2.79 -25.05
C PHE A 59 -5.36 1.68 -24.63
N LYS A 60 -6.38 1.38 -25.45
CA LYS A 60 -7.60 0.74 -24.94
C LYS A 60 -7.64 -0.77 -25.15
N LEU A 61 -6.79 -1.33 -25.99
CA LEU A 61 -6.80 -2.75 -26.27
C LEU A 61 -5.38 -3.22 -26.57
N THR A 62 -4.88 -4.07 -25.69
CA THR A 62 -3.56 -4.69 -25.87
C THR A 62 -3.65 -6.16 -25.51
N PRO A 63 -3.31 -7.10 -26.41
CA PRO A 63 -3.20 -8.51 -26.07
C PRO A 63 -2.12 -8.71 -25.00
N VAL A 64 -2.48 -9.39 -23.91
CA VAL A 64 -1.58 -9.67 -22.80
C VAL A 64 -1.68 -11.13 -22.36
N ARG A 65 -0.58 -11.63 -21.82
CA ARG A 65 -0.53 -12.84 -21.02
C ARG A 65 -0.54 -12.46 -19.54
N VAL A 66 -1.34 -13.14 -18.75
CA VAL A 66 -1.38 -12.96 -17.29
C VAL A 66 -0.93 -14.26 -16.63
N ALA A 67 0.05 -14.19 -15.77
CA ALA A 67 0.58 -15.32 -15.02
C ALA A 67 0.61 -15.01 -13.51
N PRO A 68 0.28 -15.96 -12.62
CA PRO A 68 0.36 -15.75 -11.19
C PRO A 68 1.82 -15.56 -10.74
N VAL A 69 2.02 -14.68 -9.76
CA VAL A 69 3.31 -14.47 -9.11
C VAL A 69 3.11 -14.59 -7.60
N THR A 70 3.89 -15.45 -6.96
CA THR A 70 3.86 -15.63 -5.51
C THR A 70 4.86 -14.68 -4.86
N LEU A 71 4.34 -13.75 -4.05
CA LEU A 71 5.11 -12.83 -3.21
C LEU A 71 4.61 -13.01 -1.77
N PRO A 72 5.19 -13.98 -1.02
CA PRO A 72 4.67 -14.37 0.29
C PRO A 72 4.95 -13.33 1.37
N TRP A 73 6.04 -12.60 1.28
CA TRP A 73 6.32 -11.51 2.20
C TRP A 73 5.63 -10.24 1.72
N ARG A 74 4.92 -9.59 2.62
CA ARG A 74 4.18 -8.36 2.36
C ARG A 74 4.48 -7.34 3.44
N ALA A 75 4.39 -6.04 3.09
CA ALA A 75 4.48 -4.98 4.06
C ALA A 75 3.57 -3.81 3.69
N LEU A 76 3.00 -3.20 4.72
CA LEU A 76 2.43 -1.87 4.72
C LEU A 76 3.44 -0.93 5.38
N LEU A 77 3.83 0.14 4.69
CA LEU A 77 4.75 1.13 5.21
C LEU A 77 4.13 2.52 5.08
N LEU A 78 4.08 3.25 6.18
CA LEU A 78 3.70 4.65 6.24
C LEU A 78 4.95 5.49 6.50
N THR A 79 5.11 6.62 5.80
CA THR A 79 6.30 7.49 5.91
C THR A 79 5.93 8.95 5.76
N ARG A 80 6.67 9.86 6.38
CA ARG A 80 6.54 11.30 6.12
C ARG A 80 7.09 11.66 4.75
N ASP A 81 8.28 11.20 4.45
CA ASP A 81 8.96 11.48 3.21
C ASP A 81 8.76 10.38 2.17
N ALA A 82 8.91 10.75 0.91
CA ALA A 82 8.88 9.79 -0.17
C ALA A 82 10.15 8.93 -0.15
N LEU A 83 9.99 7.63 0.04
CA LEU A 83 11.08 6.65 -0.01
C LEU A 83 11.03 5.86 -1.32
N ARG A 84 12.14 5.18 -1.62
CA ARG A 84 12.20 4.22 -2.71
C ARG A 84 12.64 2.85 -2.14
N PRO A 85 11.69 1.97 -1.82
CA PRO A 85 12.00 0.63 -1.34
C PRO A 85 12.90 -0.12 -2.33
N THR A 86 14.03 -0.62 -1.85
CA THR A 86 15.00 -1.42 -2.60
C THR A 86 15.07 -2.83 -2.02
N GLY A 87 15.50 -3.80 -2.82
CA GLY A 87 15.60 -5.20 -2.38
C GLY A 87 14.24 -5.90 -2.25
N VAL A 88 13.20 -5.38 -2.90
CA VAL A 88 11.84 -5.95 -2.94
C VAL A 88 11.39 -6.10 -4.38
N ASP A 89 10.49 -7.06 -4.64
CA ASP A 89 10.00 -7.35 -6.00
C ASP A 89 8.92 -6.37 -6.45
N TYR A 90 8.13 -5.84 -5.50
CA TYR A 90 7.02 -4.96 -5.80
C TYR A 90 6.85 -3.89 -4.71
N PHE A 91 6.59 -2.67 -5.12
CA PHE A 91 5.90 -1.70 -4.28
C PHE A 91 4.94 -0.84 -5.10
N ALA A 92 3.88 -0.39 -4.45
CA ALA A 92 3.05 0.71 -4.90
C ALA A 92 2.87 1.70 -3.75
N ARG A 93 2.82 3.00 -4.07
CA ARG A 93 2.65 4.05 -3.07
C ARG A 93 1.51 4.99 -3.44
N ALA A 94 0.89 5.55 -2.42
CA ALA A 94 -0.12 6.59 -2.55
C ALA A 94 0.14 7.70 -1.55
N ARG A 95 -0.30 8.91 -1.87
CA ARG A 95 -0.32 10.03 -0.92
C ARG A 95 -1.39 9.77 0.13
N ILE A 96 -1.07 10.10 1.37
CA ILE A 96 -1.99 10.19 2.51
C ILE A 96 -1.81 11.54 3.19
N ALA A 97 -2.69 11.88 4.11
CA ALA A 97 -2.48 13.05 4.96
C ALA A 97 -1.15 12.92 5.71
N GLY A 98 -0.31 13.93 5.61
CA GLY A 98 0.98 13.98 6.28
C GLY A 98 2.07 13.04 5.74
N GLY A 99 1.89 12.39 4.58
CA GLY A 99 2.95 11.53 4.06
C GLY A 99 2.57 10.60 2.92
N TRP A 100 3.08 9.37 3.01
CA TRP A 100 2.94 8.34 1.99
C TRP A 100 2.58 6.99 2.61
N ARG A 101 1.77 6.23 1.91
CA ARG A 101 1.46 4.83 2.18
C ARG A 101 2.04 3.96 1.09
N TYR A 102 2.76 2.91 1.47
CA TYR A 102 3.33 1.91 0.56
C TYR A 102 2.71 0.55 0.83
N ARG A 103 2.39 -0.16 -0.23
CA ARG A 103 2.15 -1.59 -0.24
C ARG A 103 3.35 -2.24 -0.91
N ILE A 104 4.02 -3.13 -0.19
CA ILE A 104 5.29 -3.75 -0.62
C ILE A 104 5.10 -5.26 -0.62
N ALA A 105 5.78 -5.94 -1.54
CA ALA A 105 5.82 -7.40 -1.54
C ALA A 105 7.13 -7.93 -2.12
N ALA A 106 7.55 -9.10 -1.65
CA ALA A 106 8.77 -9.75 -2.11
C ALA A 106 8.66 -11.28 -2.05
N ARG A 107 9.46 -11.96 -2.87
CA ARG A 107 9.64 -13.41 -2.80
C ARG A 107 10.33 -13.83 -1.52
N GLN A 108 11.25 -13.00 -1.05
CA GLN A 108 12.00 -13.23 0.18
C GLN A 108 11.89 -12.01 1.08
N ALA A 109 11.63 -12.24 2.36
CA ALA A 109 11.68 -11.19 3.37
C ALA A 109 13.11 -10.61 3.45
N PRO A 110 13.27 -9.30 3.70
CA PRO A 110 14.56 -8.77 4.15
C PRO A 110 15.05 -9.56 5.37
N ALA A 111 16.33 -9.91 5.40
CA ALA A 111 16.92 -10.69 6.51
C ALA A 111 16.70 -10.01 7.88
N ASP A 112 16.74 -8.70 7.91
CA ASP A 112 16.32 -7.85 9.03
C ASP A 112 15.49 -6.69 8.50
N ALA A 113 14.16 -6.76 8.71
CA ALA A 113 13.24 -5.72 8.29
C ALA A 113 13.49 -4.37 9.00
N GLY A 114 13.99 -4.40 10.23
CA GLY A 114 14.33 -3.20 10.98
C GLY A 114 15.57 -2.50 10.39
N ALA A 115 16.64 -3.24 10.11
CA ALA A 115 17.83 -2.71 9.47
C ALA A 115 17.52 -2.20 8.05
N TRP A 116 16.73 -2.96 7.30
CA TRP A 116 16.24 -2.56 5.98
C TRP A 116 15.49 -1.23 6.02
N LEU A 117 14.55 -1.07 6.97
CA LEU A 117 13.77 0.17 7.09
C LEU A 117 14.63 1.35 7.52
N ARG A 118 15.56 1.15 8.47
CA ARG A 118 16.53 2.20 8.88
C ARG A 118 17.42 2.63 7.73
N GLY A 119 17.87 1.67 6.91
CA GLY A 119 18.64 1.96 5.69
C GLY A 119 17.87 2.79 4.67
N LEU A 120 16.55 2.54 4.52
CA LEU A 120 15.69 3.35 3.65
C LEU A 120 15.46 4.77 4.21
N ALA A 121 15.34 4.90 5.52
CA ALA A 121 15.11 6.18 6.19
C ALA A 121 16.34 7.11 6.17
N GLY A 122 17.54 6.54 6.09
CA GLY A 122 18.80 7.30 6.06
C GLY A 122 19.21 7.91 7.41
N ALA A 123 20.18 8.82 7.38
CA ALA A 123 20.82 9.39 8.57
C ALA A 123 19.89 10.17 9.53
N PRO A 124 18.83 10.89 9.10
CA PRO A 124 17.95 11.61 10.02
C PRO A 124 17.23 10.73 11.05
N ALA A 125 17.19 9.42 10.81
CA ALA A 125 16.58 8.45 11.72
C ALA A 125 17.38 8.23 13.03
N ALA A 126 18.57 8.80 13.19
CA ALA A 126 19.44 8.56 14.35
C ALA A 126 18.83 9.07 15.69
N ASP A 127 18.08 10.17 15.64
CA ASP A 127 17.47 10.78 16.83
C ASP A 127 16.04 10.31 17.09
N TRP A 128 15.54 9.35 16.28
CA TRP A 128 14.17 8.87 16.44
C TRP A 128 14.07 7.79 17.52
N GLN A 129 13.00 7.85 18.29
CA GLN A 129 12.61 6.74 19.15
C GLN A 129 12.02 5.62 18.30
N TRP A 130 12.58 4.41 18.42
CA TRP A 130 12.08 3.23 17.73
C TRP A 130 11.35 2.31 18.70
N LEU A 131 10.14 1.92 18.29
CA LEU A 131 9.38 0.83 18.90
C LEU A 131 9.37 -0.33 17.91
N ASP A 132 9.68 -1.52 18.40
CA ASP A 132 9.88 -2.71 17.58
C ASP A 132 9.16 -3.89 18.22
N TYR A 133 8.29 -4.52 17.48
CA TYR A 133 7.58 -5.72 17.87
C TYR A 133 7.81 -6.80 16.82
N ALA A 134 8.17 -7.99 17.29
CA ALA A 134 8.30 -9.18 16.47
C ALA A 134 7.55 -10.33 17.16
N ASP A 135 6.74 -11.05 16.41
CA ASP A 135 6.09 -12.23 16.92
C ASP A 135 6.75 -13.52 16.41
N PRO A 136 6.50 -14.67 17.08
CA PRO A 136 7.05 -15.97 16.67
C PRO A 136 6.53 -16.43 15.29
N ALA A 137 5.41 -15.91 14.80
CA ALA A 137 4.86 -16.24 13.49
C ALA A 137 5.53 -15.46 12.33
N GLY A 138 6.48 -14.56 12.67
CA GLY A 138 7.26 -13.82 11.69
C GLY A 138 6.67 -12.46 11.30
N GLU A 139 5.62 -12.01 12.00
CA GLU A 139 5.17 -10.63 11.86
C GLU A 139 6.16 -9.66 12.51
N ARG A 140 6.38 -8.54 11.86
CA ARG A 140 7.20 -7.45 12.38
C ARG A 140 6.44 -6.14 12.29
N ARG A 141 6.45 -5.38 13.37
CA ARG A 141 5.85 -4.05 13.45
C ARG A 141 6.86 -3.07 14.01
N LEU A 142 7.10 -2.00 13.28
CA LEU A 142 8.08 -0.97 13.62
C LEU A 142 7.41 0.39 13.59
N LEU A 143 7.70 1.20 14.60
CA LEU A 143 7.25 2.58 14.65
C LEU A 143 8.45 3.47 15.02
N ALA A 144 8.73 4.46 14.19
CA ALA A 144 9.72 5.48 14.46
C ALA A 144 9.04 6.81 14.78
N LEU A 145 9.45 7.46 15.85
CA LEU A 145 8.86 8.66 16.38
C LEU A 145 9.90 9.77 16.53
N ALA A 146 9.54 10.98 16.14
CA ALA A 146 10.20 12.22 16.55
C ALA A 146 9.26 12.97 17.49
N GLY A 147 9.55 12.95 18.79
CA GLY A 147 8.64 13.43 19.82
C GLY A 147 7.31 12.65 19.80
N GLU A 148 6.19 13.34 19.63
CA GLU A 148 4.86 12.74 19.55
C GLU A 148 4.39 12.43 18.11
N ARG A 149 5.25 12.59 17.12
CA ARG A 149 4.88 12.36 15.71
C ARG A 149 5.53 11.11 15.15
N ALA A 150 4.71 10.26 14.54
CA ALA A 150 5.21 9.16 13.74
C ALA A 150 5.96 9.68 12.51
N GLN A 151 7.14 9.13 12.27
CA GLN A 151 7.95 9.39 11.08
C GLN A 151 7.85 8.21 10.11
N LEU A 152 7.82 7.01 10.65
CA LEU A 152 7.68 5.76 9.92
C LEU A 152 6.81 4.80 10.74
N ALA A 153 5.98 4.00 10.04
CA ALA A 153 5.32 2.84 10.61
C ALA A 153 5.35 1.70 9.59
N LEU A 154 5.94 0.56 9.98
CA LEU A 154 6.01 -0.65 9.16
C LEU A 154 5.21 -1.78 9.82
N PHE A 155 4.41 -2.44 9.01
CA PHE A 155 3.75 -3.71 9.32
C PHE A 155 4.18 -4.70 8.25
N ALA A 156 4.83 -5.78 8.63
CA ALA A 156 5.37 -6.76 7.70
C ALA A 156 5.08 -8.19 8.15
N GLY A 157 4.81 -9.06 7.18
CA GLY A 157 4.46 -10.47 7.44
C GLY A 157 3.93 -11.15 6.19
N GLY A 158 3.15 -12.22 6.36
CA GLY A 158 2.53 -12.94 5.25
C GLY A 158 1.20 -12.31 4.82
N ASP A 159 0.23 -12.28 5.71
CA ASP A 159 -1.08 -11.70 5.49
C ASP A 159 -1.25 -10.41 6.28
N LEU A 160 -1.68 -9.36 5.61
CA LEU A 160 -1.90 -8.03 6.19
C LEU A 160 -3.34 -7.52 5.98
N ASP A 161 -4.26 -8.40 5.58
CA ASP A 161 -5.65 -8.00 5.25
C ASP A 161 -6.44 -7.62 6.52
N TRP A 162 -5.92 -7.93 7.71
CA TRP A 162 -6.45 -7.51 9.01
C TRP A 162 -6.14 -6.05 9.39
N LEU A 163 -5.20 -5.39 8.68
CA LEU A 163 -4.85 -4.00 8.97
C LEU A 163 -5.96 -3.04 8.58
N ALA A 164 -6.27 -2.11 9.47
CA ALA A 164 -7.22 -1.02 9.22
C ALA A 164 -6.52 0.15 8.50
N ASP A 165 -6.23 -0.01 7.20
CA ASP A 165 -5.38 0.87 6.40
C ASP A 165 -5.74 2.36 6.49
N ASP A 166 -7.03 2.69 6.35
CA ASP A 166 -7.46 4.09 6.33
C ASP A 166 -7.40 4.70 7.73
N TRP A 167 -7.69 3.90 8.76
CA TRP A 167 -7.50 4.32 10.14
C TRP A 167 -6.00 4.54 10.46
N LEU A 168 -5.13 3.62 10.03
CA LEU A 168 -3.69 3.75 10.18
C LEU A 168 -3.17 5.04 9.53
N ALA A 169 -3.61 5.32 8.31
CA ALA A 169 -3.23 6.53 7.59
C ALA A 169 -3.67 7.81 8.32
N ALA A 170 -4.91 7.85 8.81
CA ALA A 170 -5.44 8.97 9.59
C ALA A 170 -4.69 9.13 10.92
N ARG A 171 -4.40 8.00 11.60
CA ARG A 171 -3.71 8.03 12.89
C ARG A 171 -2.23 8.39 12.78
N PHE A 172 -1.59 8.03 11.67
CA PHE A 172 -0.21 8.37 11.38
C PHE A 172 0.04 9.88 11.37
N ASP A 173 -0.92 10.67 10.90
CA ASP A 173 -0.79 12.12 10.83
C ASP A 173 -1.06 12.84 12.16
N ALA A 174 -1.78 12.22 13.08
CA ALA A 174 -2.12 12.80 14.37
C ALA A 174 -0.94 12.76 15.39
N PRO A 175 -0.90 13.64 16.38
CA PRO A 175 -0.03 13.47 17.54
C PRO A 175 -0.34 12.19 18.29
N LEU A 176 0.69 11.53 18.81
CA LEU A 176 0.61 10.21 19.43
C LEU A 176 1.02 10.28 20.91
N ASP A 177 0.06 10.26 21.81
CA ASP A 177 0.29 9.93 23.22
C ASP A 177 0.65 8.43 23.38
N ALA A 178 0.95 8.00 24.60
CA ALA A 178 1.36 6.62 24.87
C ALA A 178 0.29 5.58 24.48
N ALA A 179 -0.99 5.88 24.59
CA ALA A 179 -2.07 4.98 24.21
C ALA A 179 -2.19 4.90 22.68
N ALA A 180 -2.10 6.04 22.01
CA ALA A 180 -2.14 6.14 20.56
C ALA A 180 -0.94 5.45 19.89
N ARG A 181 0.27 5.52 20.48
CA ARG A 181 1.46 4.79 19.99
C ARG A 181 1.23 3.28 20.03
N ARG A 182 0.67 2.77 21.14
CA ARG A 182 0.33 1.34 21.26
C ARG A 182 -0.73 0.93 20.24
N ALA A 183 -1.78 1.73 20.07
CA ALA A 183 -2.83 1.43 19.10
C ALA A 183 -2.29 1.47 17.66
N LEU A 184 -1.45 2.46 17.31
CA LEU A 184 -0.82 2.53 16.00
C LEU A 184 0.08 1.31 15.76
N LEU A 185 0.91 0.93 16.73
CA LEU A 185 1.77 -0.26 16.62
C LEU A 185 0.95 -1.56 16.57
N ALA A 186 -0.21 -1.61 17.22
CA ALA A 186 -1.12 -2.75 17.13
C ALA A 186 -1.74 -2.91 15.73
N GLY A 187 -1.77 -1.85 14.91
CA GLY A 187 -2.28 -1.90 13.54
C GLY A 187 -3.80 -1.83 13.44
N VAL A 188 -4.49 -1.71 14.57
CA VAL A 188 -5.95 -1.69 14.65
C VAL A 188 -6.40 -0.63 15.67
N PRO A 189 -7.60 -0.06 15.51
CA PRO A 189 -8.18 0.79 16.54
C PRO A 189 -8.20 0.04 17.88
N GLY A 190 -7.67 0.68 18.94
CA GLY A 190 -7.85 0.16 20.30
C GLY A 190 -9.34 0.18 20.70
N ALA A 191 -9.66 -0.39 21.86
CA ALA A 191 -11.04 -0.47 22.37
C ALA A 191 -11.77 0.89 22.47
N ALA A 192 -11.04 2.01 22.40
CA ALA A 192 -11.57 3.37 22.38
C ALA A 192 -11.73 3.96 20.97
N GLY A 193 -11.24 3.30 19.94
CA GLY A 193 -11.35 3.75 18.54
C GLY A 193 -12.20 2.79 17.72
N VAL A 194 -13.37 3.24 17.27
CA VAL A 194 -14.20 2.41 16.40
C VAL A 194 -13.61 2.45 14.99
N ASP A 195 -13.23 1.28 14.48
CA ASP A 195 -12.82 1.13 13.07
C ASP A 195 -13.96 1.64 12.16
N PRO A 196 -13.72 2.68 11.33
CA PRO A 196 -14.74 3.14 10.39
C PRO A 196 -15.08 2.11 9.32
N GLY A 197 -14.28 1.06 9.17
CA GLY A 197 -14.42 0.06 8.11
C GLY A 197 -14.01 0.59 6.74
N ARG A 198 -14.28 -0.21 5.70
CA ARG A 198 -14.00 0.16 4.31
C ARG A 198 -14.70 1.47 3.95
N THR A 199 -13.96 2.41 3.35
CA THR A 199 -14.52 3.68 2.88
C THR A 199 -15.65 3.45 1.87
N VAL A 200 -16.85 3.92 2.18
CA VAL A 200 -18.04 3.88 1.34
C VAL A 200 -18.23 5.22 0.63
N CYS A 201 -17.96 6.32 1.32
CA CYS A 201 -18.00 7.66 0.75
C CYS A 201 -16.64 8.33 0.85
N ALA A 202 -15.96 8.46 -0.27
CA ALA A 202 -14.63 9.10 -0.34
C ALA A 202 -14.70 10.63 -0.11
N CYS A 203 -15.81 11.28 -0.50
CA CYS A 203 -15.97 12.73 -0.34
C CYS A 203 -16.03 13.16 1.13
N PHE A 204 -16.67 12.35 1.97
CA PHE A 204 -16.86 12.63 3.39
C PHE A 204 -16.05 11.67 4.30
N GLN A 205 -15.22 10.81 3.74
CA GLN A 205 -14.42 9.82 4.46
C GLN A 205 -15.27 8.92 5.38
N VAL A 206 -16.47 8.52 4.92
CA VAL A 206 -17.39 7.70 5.71
C VAL A 206 -17.12 6.22 5.43
N GLY A 207 -16.82 5.49 6.49
CA GLY A 207 -16.61 4.04 6.44
C GLY A 207 -17.90 3.23 6.65
N LEU A 208 -17.86 1.98 6.18
CA LEU A 208 -19.01 1.05 6.25
C LEU A 208 -19.49 0.85 7.69
N ASN A 209 -18.58 0.63 8.63
CA ASN A 209 -18.93 0.40 10.04
C ASN A 209 -19.55 1.64 10.68
N THR A 210 -19.13 2.84 10.25
CA THR A 210 -19.74 4.10 10.68
C THR A 210 -21.17 4.20 10.20
N LEU A 211 -21.45 3.82 8.95
CA LEU A 211 -22.81 3.80 8.41
C LEU A 211 -23.70 2.77 9.10
N VAL A 212 -23.21 1.54 9.26
CA VAL A 212 -23.95 0.46 9.94
C VAL A 212 -24.32 0.87 11.35
N ARG A 213 -23.39 1.47 12.09
CA ARG A 213 -23.67 1.98 13.45
C ARG A 213 -24.69 3.12 13.43
N ALA A 214 -24.54 4.10 12.54
CA ALA A 214 -25.49 5.20 12.44
C ALA A 214 -26.91 4.72 12.11
N ILE A 215 -27.05 3.73 11.23
CA ILE A 215 -28.34 3.09 10.92
C ILE A 215 -28.91 2.36 12.15
N ALA A 216 -28.06 1.63 12.89
CA ALA A 216 -28.49 0.90 14.07
C ALA A 216 -28.90 1.82 15.24
N GLU A 217 -28.31 3.00 15.34
CA GLU A 217 -28.58 3.96 16.42
C GLU A 217 -29.73 4.95 16.10
N GLN A 218 -29.98 5.20 14.83
CA GLN A 218 -30.92 6.23 14.37
C GLN A 218 -32.11 5.67 13.54
N GLY A 219 -32.06 4.40 13.17
CA GLY A 219 -33.14 3.68 12.47
C GLY A 219 -34.09 3.05 13.46
#